data_b0b5314796705bfc3c0590e1ace80428
#
_entry.id   b0b5314796705bfc3c0590e1ace80428
#
_cell.length_a   1.000
_cell.length_b   1.000
_cell.length_c   1.000
_cell.angle_alpha   90.00
_cell.angle_beta   90.00
_cell.angle_gamma   90.00
#
_symmetry.space_group_name_H-M   'P 1'
#
loop_
_entity.id
_entity.type
_entity.pdbx_description
1 polymer ?
#
loop_
_entity_poly.entity_id
_entity_poly.type
_entity_poly.pdbx_seq_one_letter_code
_entity_poly.pdbx_strand_id
1 'polypeptide(L)'
;FPGTNPDVIKMNFDGVESLSVDESGEMLLHTSSGNIAMTTPVAYQHVDGIKKFVPVKYSISNTIYGFVLGDYEKTLPVVIDPLLASTFLGGSDEDTSNAIAIDSSGNVYVTGSTIDHTTDLPVTSGAYDESLNGGQDIYVSKFSSDLTSLSASTYFGGGGTDDGLDIAIDSSDNVYVTGYTLVHATLLPTTDGAYDESHNGSYDVFVSKFSSDLTSLSASTFLGGSGLDYGYGI
;
A
#
# COMPACT_ATOMS: atom_id res chain seq x y z
N PHE A 1 26.76 -14.18 -1.02
CA PHE A 1 28.02 -14.48 -1.74
C PHE A 1 28.09 -15.97 -2.02
N PRO A 2 28.69 -16.41 -3.17
CA PRO A 2 28.91 -17.83 -3.44
C PRO A 2 29.66 -18.52 -2.29
N GLY A 3 29.24 -19.73 -1.94
CA GLY A 3 29.86 -20.51 -0.87
C GLY A 3 29.52 -20.11 0.57
N THR A 4 28.70 -19.09 0.77
CA THR A 4 28.19 -18.76 2.13
C THR A 4 27.10 -19.76 2.52
N ASN A 5 27.17 -20.28 3.76
CA ASN A 5 26.12 -21.15 4.28
C ASN A 5 24.84 -20.31 4.51
N PRO A 6 23.70 -20.63 3.87
CA PRO A 6 22.44 -19.93 4.07
C PRO A 6 21.87 -20.03 5.50
N ASP A 7 22.29 -21.01 6.29
CA ASP A 7 21.88 -21.16 7.70
C ASP A 7 22.32 -20.00 8.60
N VAL A 8 23.20 -19.11 8.12
CA VAL A 8 23.59 -17.89 8.84
C VAL A 8 22.54 -16.79 8.74
N ILE A 9 21.61 -16.88 7.78
CA ILE A 9 20.51 -15.92 7.63
C ILE A 9 19.49 -16.21 8.72
N LYS A 10 19.45 -15.34 9.73
CA LYS A 10 18.49 -15.41 10.83
C LYS A 10 17.86 -14.05 11.02
N MET A 11 16.55 -14.02 11.01
CA MET A 11 15.74 -12.82 11.18
C MET A 11 14.83 -12.99 12.39
N ASN A 12 14.63 -11.95 13.17
CA ASN A 12 13.76 -11.95 14.34
C ASN A 12 12.62 -10.95 14.14
N PHE A 13 11.43 -11.31 14.57
CA PHE A 13 10.30 -10.41 14.66
C PHE A 13 10.13 -9.93 16.10
N ASP A 14 10.11 -8.61 16.30
CA ASP A 14 9.72 -8.01 17.56
C ASP A 14 8.19 -7.92 17.66
N GLY A 15 7.65 -8.20 18.84
CA GLY A 15 6.21 -8.11 19.08
C GLY A 15 5.37 -9.32 18.66
N VAL A 16 5.98 -10.41 18.15
CA VAL A 16 5.27 -11.68 17.91
C VAL A 16 5.38 -12.62 19.13
N GLU A 17 4.30 -13.34 19.40
CA GLU A 17 4.25 -14.33 20.47
C GLU A 17 4.91 -15.65 20.05
N SER A 18 4.69 -16.08 18.81
CA SER A 18 5.28 -17.29 18.24
C SER A 18 5.23 -17.29 16.70
N LEU A 19 6.01 -18.18 16.10
CA LEU A 19 6.00 -18.48 14.67
C LEU A 19 5.62 -19.93 14.45
N SER A 20 4.89 -20.22 13.36
CA SER A 20 4.65 -21.58 12.87
C SER A 20 4.70 -21.59 11.34
N VAL A 21 4.84 -22.79 10.75
CA VAL A 21 4.69 -22.99 9.29
C VAL A 21 3.52 -23.94 9.11
N ASP A 22 2.59 -23.56 8.24
CA ASP A 22 1.43 -24.38 7.95
C ASP A 22 1.71 -25.46 6.89
N GLU A 23 0.69 -26.24 6.52
CA GLU A 23 0.79 -27.34 5.56
C GLU A 23 1.10 -26.84 4.12
N SER A 24 0.78 -25.57 3.80
CA SER A 24 1.09 -24.95 2.51
C SER A 24 2.54 -24.46 2.44
N GLY A 25 3.23 -24.39 3.57
CA GLY A 25 4.59 -23.84 3.69
C GLY A 25 4.63 -22.34 3.96
N GLU A 26 3.49 -21.71 4.22
CA GLU A 26 3.40 -20.30 4.65
C GLU A 26 3.82 -20.18 6.12
N MET A 27 4.52 -19.11 6.45
CA MET A 27 4.88 -18.83 7.84
C MET A 27 3.81 -17.95 8.49
N LEU A 28 3.28 -18.42 9.62
CA LEU A 28 2.30 -17.70 10.42
C LEU A 28 3.00 -17.04 11.61
N LEU A 29 2.80 -15.73 11.73
CA LEU A 29 3.20 -14.93 12.87
C LEU A 29 1.99 -14.78 13.79
N HIS A 30 2.10 -15.29 15.01
CA HIS A 30 1.04 -15.19 16.01
C HIS A 30 1.29 -13.95 16.86
N THR A 31 0.30 -13.05 16.91
CA THR A 31 0.35 -11.81 17.70
C THR A 31 -0.87 -11.71 18.60
N SER A 32 -0.83 -10.83 19.59
CA SER A 32 -1.98 -10.55 20.47
C SER A 32 -3.21 -10.00 19.72
N SER A 33 -3.02 -9.47 18.52
CA SER A 33 -4.08 -8.86 17.69
C SER A 33 -4.56 -9.78 16.55
N GLY A 34 -3.96 -10.97 16.37
CA GLY A 34 -4.31 -11.92 15.33
C GLY A 34 -3.08 -12.54 14.65
N ASN A 35 -3.33 -13.32 13.60
CA ASN A 35 -2.28 -14.00 12.86
C ASN A 35 -1.97 -13.28 11.55
N ILE A 36 -0.69 -13.18 11.23
CA ILE A 36 -0.18 -12.65 9.96
C ILE A 36 0.44 -13.81 9.20
N ALA A 37 0.10 -13.98 7.93
CA ALA A 37 0.71 -14.99 7.07
C ALA A 37 1.78 -14.38 6.16
N MET A 38 2.93 -15.03 6.08
CA MET A 38 3.96 -14.78 5.07
C MET A 38 3.97 -15.93 4.07
N THR A 39 3.96 -15.60 2.78
CA THR A 39 3.96 -16.58 1.71
C THR A 39 5.16 -17.52 1.74
N THR A 40 5.05 -18.68 1.12
CA THR A 40 6.16 -19.62 0.91
C THR A 40 7.36 -18.91 0.27
N PRO A 41 8.58 -19.09 0.78
CA PRO A 41 9.76 -18.47 0.22
C PRO A 41 10.07 -19.01 -1.17
N VAL A 42 10.65 -18.19 -2.01
CA VAL A 42 11.13 -18.57 -3.34
C VAL A 42 12.65 -18.41 -3.36
N ALA A 43 13.36 -19.39 -3.90
CA ALA A 43 14.80 -19.25 -4.14
C ALA A 43 15.16 -19.66 -5.56
N TYR A 44 16.20 -19.02 -6.10
CA TYR A 44 16.68 -19.34 -7.44
C TYR A 44 18.17 -18.97 -7.63
N GLN A 45 18.75 -19.53 -8.67
CA GLN A 45 20.08 -19.21 -9.17
C GLN A 45 20.01 -18.91 -10.67
N HIS A 46 20.96 -18.14 -11.19
CA HIS A 46 21.19 -18.05 -12.62
C HIS A 46 22.35 -18.98 -13.00
N VAL A 47 22.03 -20.03 -13.76
CA VAL A 47 22.99 -21.00 -14.29
C VAL A 47 23.03 -20.83 -15.79
N ASP A 48 24.19 -20.41 -16.33
CA ASP A 48 24.36 -20.09 -17.76
C ASP A 48 23.34 -19.05 -18.28
N GLY A 49 23.02 -18.06 -17.45
CA GLY A 49 22.03 -17.01 -17.76
C GLY A 49 20.55 -17.45 -17.61
N ILE A 50 20.29 -18.69 -17.27
CA ILE A 50 18.94 -19.24 -17.11
C ILE A 50 18.57 -19.25 -15.61
N LYS A 51 17.40 -18.71 -15.26
CA LYS A 51 16.84 -18.77 -13.91
C LYS A 51 16.42 -20.20 -13.59
N LYS A 52 17.04 -20.81 -12.57
CA LYS A 52 16.69 -22.14 -12.04
C LYS A 52 16.21 -21.99 -10.61
N PHE A 53 15.04 -22.51 -10.32
CA PHE A 53 14.51 -22.53 -8.95
C PHE A 53 15.24 -23.52 -8.08
N VAL A 54 15.45 -23.12 -6.82
CA VAL A 54 16.06 -23.91 -5.75
C VAL A 54 14.99 -24.21 -4.72
N PRO A 55 14.79 -25.46 -4.30
CA PRO A 55 13.86 -25.78 -3.23
C PRO A 55 14.24 -25.00 -1.95
N VAL A 56 13.27 -24.37 -1.34
CA VAL A 56 13.48 -23.55 -0.13
C VAL A 56 12.27 -23.69 0.79
N LYS A 57 12.52 -23.65 2.10
CA LYS A 57 11.46 -23.61 3.13
C LYS A 57 11.92 -22.78 4.32
N TYR A 58 10.97 -22.29 5.11
CA TYR A 58 11.26 -21.66 6.38
C TYR A 58 11.85 -22.63 7.38
N SER A 59 12.77 -22.12 8.20
CA SER A 59 13.31 -22.77 9.40
C SER A 59 12.99 -21.88 10.58
N ILE A 60 12.25 -22.37 11.57
CA ILE A 60 11.80 -21.60 12.73
C ILE A 60 12.47 -22.12 14.01
N SER A 61 12.88 -21.17 14.85
CA SER A 61 13.34 -21.42 16.22
C SER A 61 12.86 -20.28 17.12
N ASN A 62 11.80 -20.52 17.90
CA ASN A 62 11.08 -19.52 18.68
C ASN A 62 10.55 -18.38 17.80
N THR A 63 10.97 -17.13 18.00
CA THR A 63 10.62 -15.94 17.19
C THR A 63 11.65 -15.66 16.09
N ILE A 64 12.64 -16.54 15.92
CA ILE A 64 13.67 -16.41 14.90
C ILE A 64 13.32 -17.33 13.73
N TYR A 65 13.44 -16.81 12.52
CA TYR A 65 13.30 -17.61 11.31
C TYR A 65 14.53 -17.48 10.41
N GLY A 66 14.70 -18.47 9.56
CA GLY A 66 15.71 -18.51 8.52
C GLY A 66 15.22 -19.40 7.38
N PHE A 67 16.15 -19.88 6.57
CA PHE A 67 15.82 -20.69 5.39
C PHE A 67 16.63 -21.96 5.35
N VAL A 68 15.99 -23.05 4.90
CA VAL A 68 16.66 -24.28 4.51
C VAL A 68 16.54 -24.44 3.02
N LEU A 69 17.67 -24.53 2.33
CA LEU A 69 17.74 -24.75 0.89
C LEU A 69 17.90 -26.23 0.57
N GLY A 70 17.27 -26.68 -0.52
CA GLY A 70 17.57 -27.98 -1.13
C GLY A 70 18.89 -27.96 -1.91
N ASP A 71 19.01 -28.83 -2.90
CA ASP A 71 20.21 -28.92 -3.72
C ASP A 71 20.35 -27.68 -4.63
N TYR A 72 21.54 -27.08 -4.63
CA TYR A 72 21.89 -25.93 -5.45
C TYR A 72 23.39 -25.92 -5.81
N GLU A 73 23.78 -25.19 -6.84
CA GLU A 73 25.18 -25.02 -7.26
C GLU A 73 25.90 -24.07 -6.29
N LYS A 74 26.76 -24.59 -5.43
CA LYS A 74 27.41 -23.83 -4.33
C LYS A 74 28.42 -22.79 -4.83
N THR A 75 28.84 -22.87 -6.08
CA THR A 75 29.77 -21.91 -6.70
C THR A 75 29.06 -20.66 -7.24
N LEU A 76 27.73 -20.70 -7.34
CA LEU A 76 26.90 -19.60 -7.82
C LEU A 76 26.11 -18.95 -6.68
N PRO A 77 25.79 -17.64 -6.80
CA PRO A 77 24.90 -16.99 -5.87
C PRO A 77 23.50 -17.63 -5.87
N VAL A 78 22.91 -17.80 -4.69
CA VAL A 78 21.49 -18.09 -4.53
C VAL A 78 20.80 -16.78 -4.16
N VAL A 79 19.74 -16.44 -4.85
CA VAL A 79 18.78 -15.43 -4.44
C VAL A 79 17.69 -16.16 -3.69
N ILE A 80 17.49 -15.79 -2.42
CA ILE A 80 16.30 -16.15 -1.67
C ILE A 80 15.44 -14.91 -1.73
N ASP A 81 14.24 -15.06 -2.29
CA ASP A 81 13.26 -13.99 -2.44
C ASP A 81 12.23 -14.15 -1.30
N PRO A 82 12.55 -13.67 -0.09
CA PRO A 82 11.58 -13.59 0.98
C PRO A 82 10.58 -12.48 0.64
N LEU A 83 9.53 -12.36 1.41
CA LEU A 83 8.77 -11.10 1.45
C LEU A 83 9.78 -9.98 1.76
N LEU A 84 10.09 -9.16 0.76
CA LEU A 84 11.13 -8.14 0.87
C LEU A 84 10.74 -7.03 1.84
N ALA A 85 9.44 -6.71 1.85
CA ALA A 85 8.87 -5.72 2.76
C ALA A 85 7.37 -5.97 2.91
N SER A 86 6.85 -5.71 4.11
CA SER A 86 5.43 -5.71 4.41
C SER A 86 5.16 -4.71 5.52
N THR A 87 4.06 -3.99 5.41
CA THR A 87 3.62 -3.04 6.43
C THR A 87 2.10 -3.04 6.49
N PHE A 88 1.56 -2.53 7.59
CA PHE A 88 0.15 -2.24 7.74
C PHE A 88 -0.08 -0.74 7.57
N LEU A 89 -1.26 -0.40 7.08
CA LEU A 89 -1.78 0.95 7.03
C LEU A 89 -3.24 0.89 7.43
N GLY A 90 -3.65 1.70 8.40
CA GLY A 90 -5.02 1.76 8.87
C GLY A 90 -5.14 2.39 10.24
N GLY A 91 -6.36 2.69 10.61
CA GLY A 91 -6.78 3.20 11.90
C GLY A 91 -7.46 2.13 12.75
N SER A 92 -8.53 2.52 13.47
CA SER A 92 -9.27 1.62 14.37
C SER A 92 -10.55 1.02 13.76
N ASP A 93 -11.01 1.60 12.67
CA ASP A 93 -12.27 1.21 12.02
C ASP A 93 -12.01 0.60 10.62
N GLU A 94 -12.95 0.73 9.70
CA GLU A 94 -12.84 0.13 8.38
C GLU A 94 -11.94 0.96 7.46
N ASP A 95 -10.85 0.34 7.03
CA ASP A 95 -9.92 0.87 6.03
C ASP A 95 -9.93 -0.02 4.79
N THR A 96 -10.14 0.55 3.63
CA THR A 96 -10.07 -0.16 2.35
C THR A 96 -8.93 0.38 1.50
N SER A 97 -8.27 -0.50 0.76
CA SER A 97 -7.29 -0.13 -0.25
C SER A 97 -7.76 -0.64 -1.59
N ASN A 98 -7.91 0.26 -2.56
CA ASN A 98 -8.46 -0.07 -3.88
C ASN A 98 -7.37 -0.12 -4.96
N ALA A 99 -6.31 0.70 -4.84
CA ALA A 99 -5.27 0.77 -5.86
C ALA A 99 -3.89 1.11 -5.28
N ILE A 100 -2.87 0.71 -6.02
CA ILE A 100 -1.46 0.91 -5.72
C ILE A 100 -0.72 1.37 -6.98
N ALA A 101 0.22 2.32 -6.82
CA ALA A 101 1.13 2.76 -7.86
C ALA A 101 2.56 2.87 -7.32
N ILE A 102 3.55 2.87 -8.21
CA ILE A 102 4.96 2.96 -7.86
C ILE A 102 5.60 4.10 -8.65
N ASP A 103 6.32 5.01 -7.97
CA ASP A 103 7.05 6.10 -8.63
C ASP A 103 8.39 5.63 -9.24
N SER A 104 9.07 6.54 -9.93
CA SER A 104 10.34 6.27 -10.59
C SER A 104 11.48 5.87 -9.63
N SER A 105 11.34 6.18 -8.35
CA SER A 105 12.28 5.84 -7.27
C SER A 105 11.93 4.55 -6.54
N GLY A 106 10.82 3.90 -6.93
CA GLY A 106 10.32 2.68 -6.30
C GLY A 106 9.47 2.92 -5.04
N ASN A 107 9.13 4.16 -4.70
CA ASN A 107 8.21 4.42 -3.59
C ASN A 107 6.80 3.96 -3.95
N VAL A 108 6.08 3.47 -2.95
CA VAL A 108 4.78 2.84 -3.10
C VAL A 108 3.69 3.79 -2.65
N TYR A 109 2.75 4.09 -3.55
CA TYR A 109 1.57 4.88 -3.25
C TYR A 109 0.34 3.98 -3.18
N VAL A 110 -0.52 4.27 -2.22
CA VAL A 110 -1.76 3.52 -1.98
C VAL A 110 -2.90 4.50 -1.83
N THR A 111 -4.04 4.19 -2.42
CA THR A 111 -5.29 4.93 -2.22
C THR A 111 -6.46 3.98 -1.94
N GLY A 112 -7.44 4.51 -1.28
CA GLY A 112 -8.69 3.84 -0.91
C GLY A 112 -9.53 4.78 -0.07
N SER A 113 -10.27 4.24 0.88
CA SER A 113 -11.07 5.02 1.80
C SER A 113 -10.93 4.55 3.24
N THR A 114 -11.19 5.45 4.17
CA THR A 114 -11.15 5.20 5.60
C THR A 114 -12.40 5.75 6.27
N ILE A 115 -12.90 5.04 7.26
CA ILE A 115 -13.94 5.47 8.19
C ILE A 115 -13.30 5.43 9.56
N ASP A 116 -13.09 6.58 10.21
CA ASP A 116 -12.41 6.55 11.49
C ASP A 116 -13.14 7.36 12.57
N HIS A 117 -13.24 6.78 13.75
CA HIS A 117 -13.96 7.36 14.88
C HIS A 117 -13.11 7.48 16.16
N THR A 118 -12.02 6.76 16.28
CA THR A 118 -11.23 6.69 17.53
C THR A 118 -9.72 6.73 17.35
N THR A 119 -9.17 6.12 16.32
CA THR A 119 -7.73 6.13 16.00
C THR A 119 -7.58 6.27 14.51
N ASP A 120 -7.25 7.46 14.09
CA ASP A 120 -7.22 7.84 12.67
C ASP A 120 -6.15 7.08 11.89
N LEU A 121 -6.41 6.82 10.61
CA LEU A 121 -5.39 6.38 9.67
C LEU A 121 -4.23 7.40 9.68
N PRO A 122 -2.96 6.95 9.82
CA PRO A 122 -1.83 7.86 9.97
C PRO A 122 -1.68 8.81 8.79
N VAL A 123 -1.67 10.13 9.08
CA VAL A 123 -1.32 11.19 8.12
C VAL A 123 -0.02 11.88 8.54
N THR A 124 0.66 12.51 7.60
CA THR A 124 1.92 13.20 7.87
C THR A 124 1.69 14.69 8.13
N SER A 125 2.47 15.26 9.05
CA SER A 125 2.40 16.70 9.33
C SER A 125 2.76 17.52 8.10
N GLY A 126 1.95 18.51 7.77
CA GLY A 126 2.06 19.36 6.58
C GLY A 126 1.42 18.74 5.32
N ALA A 127 0.68 17.65 5.46
CA ALA A 127 -0.12 17.06 4.37
C ALA A 127 -1.16 18.06 3.87
N TYR A 128 -1.70 17.81 2.68
CA TYR A 128 -2.76 18.64 2.09
C TYR A 128 -3.98 18.76 3.02
N ASP A 129 -4.41 17.62 3.58
CA ASP A 129 -5.46 17.55 4.61
C ASP A 129 -5.06 16.55 5.70
N GLU A 130 -5.05 17.03 6.93
CA GLU A 130 -4.70 16.23 8.12
C GLU A 130 -5.97 15.77 8.89
N SER A 131 -7.16 16.08 8.37
CA SER A 131 -8.43 15.87 9.06
C SER A 131 -9.41 15.06 8.23
N LEU A 132 -10.05 14.10 8.85
CA LEU A 132 -11.21 13.43 8.28
C LEU A 132 -12.41 14.37 8.34
N ASN A 133 -13.06 14.61 7.21
CA ASN A 133 -14.09 15.65 7.05
C ASN A 133 -15.51 15.10 6.91
N GLY A 134 -15.66 13.83 6.63
CA GLY A 134 -16.91 13.16 6.32
C GLY A 134 -17.21 11.91 7.14
N GLY A 135 -18.10 11.11 6.62
CA GLY A 135 -18.37 9.77 7.15
C GLY A 135 -17.35 8.75 6.64
N GLN A 136 -16.82 8.99 5.46
CA GLN A 136 -15.77 8.18 4.81
C GLN A 136 -15.01 9.08 3.86
N ASP A 137 -13.70 9.19 4.04
CA ASP A 137 -12.84 9.99 3.19
C ASP A 137 -11.81 9.12 2.47
N ILE A 138 -11.35 9.61 1.32
CA ILE A 138 -10.21 9.06 0.59
C ILE A 138 -8.96 9.28 1.42
N TYR A 139 -8.05 8.34 1.36
CA TYR A 139 -6.66 8.57 1.74
C TYR A 139 -5.71 8.34 0.57
N VAL A 140 -4.60 9.05 0.58
CA VAL A 140 -3.46 8.80 -0.30
C VAL A 140 -2.22 8.73 0.57
N SER A 141 -1.53 7.60 0.52
CA SER A 141 -0.35 7.33 1.35
C SER A 141 0.83 6.92 0.50
N LYS A 142 2.01 7.44 0.82
CA LYS A 142 3.29 7.14 0.17
C LYS A 142 4.23 6.48 1.15
N PHE A 143 4.71 5.30 0.82
CA PHE A 143 5.74 4.59 1.56
C PHE A 143 7.09 4.65 0.84
N SER A 144 8.17 4.53 1.61
CA SER A 144 9.48 4.23 1.05
C SER A 144 9.48 2.91 0.28
N SER A 145 10.40 2.73 -0.67
CA SER A 145 10.48 1.52 -1.52
C SER A 145 10.69 0.21 -0.75
N ASP A 146 11.17 0.29 0.49
CA ASP A 146 11.37 -0.83 1.39
C ASP A 146 10.24 -0.97 2.43
N LEU A 147 9.18 -0.16 2.32
CA LEU A 147 8.01 -0.08 3.20
C LEU A 147 8.34 0.14 4.70
N THR A 148 9.53 0.63 5.01
CA THR A 148 9.95 0.88 6.41
C THR A 148 9.48 2.20 6.95
N SER A 149 9.04 3.13 6.10
CA SER A 149 8.55 4.44 6.50
C SER A 149 7.35 4.90 5.69
N LEU A 150 6.38 5.51 6.37
CA LEU A 150 5.33 6.32 5.77
C LEU A 150 5.93 7.69 5.46
N SER A 151 6.18 7.97 4.18
CA SER A 151 6.88 9.18 3.72
C SER A 151 5.96 10.38 3.59
N ALA A 152 4.72 10.14 3.16
CA ALA A 152 3.65 11.14 3.07
C ALA A 152 2.30 10.44 3.18
N SER A 153 1.32 11.10 3.77
CA SER A 153 -0.07 10.61 3.81
C SER A 153 -1.01 11.78 4.05
N THR A 154 -2.12 11.82 3.32
CA THR A 154 -3.14 12.85 3.37
C THR A 154 -4.53 12.25 3.28
N TYR A 155 -5.51 12.90 3.90
CA TYR A 155 -6.91 12.70 3.56
C TYR A 155 -7.30 13.54 2.34
N PHE A 156 -8.40 13.18 1.72
CA PHE A 156 -9.02 13.92 0.66
C PHE A 156 -10.52 13.58 0.58
N GLY A 157 -11.36 14.52 0.91
CA GLY A 157 -12.81 14.28 0.91
C GLY A 157 -13.61 15.53 1.23
N GLY A 158 -14.90 15.34 1.26
CA GLY A 158 -15.88 16.33 1.67
C GLY A 158 -16.63 15.88 2.93
N GLY A 159 -17.92 16.28 3.05
CA GLY A 159 -18.75 15.89 4.19
C GLY A 159 -19.54 14.60 4.00
N GLY A 160 -19.28 13.86 2.92
CA GLY A 160 -20.06 12.71 2.50
C GLY A 160 -19.36 11.36 2.63
N THR A 161 -19.50 10.58 1.58
CA THR A 161 -18.79 9.32 1.36
C THR A 161 -17.94 9.48 0.12
N ASP A 162 -16.65 9.44 0.30
CA ASP A 162 -15.65 9.65 -0.73
C ASP A 162 -14.76 8.41 -0.83
N ASP A 163 -14.52 7.89 -2.02
CA ASP A 163 -13.73 6.67 -2.22
C ASP A 163 -12.76 6.82 -3.38
N GLY A 164 -11.48 6.61 -3.13
CA GLY A 164 -10.43 6.57 -4.14
C GLY A 164 -10.35 5.16 -4.74
N LEU A 165 -10.66 5.04 -6.03
CA LEU A 165 -10.74 3.73 -6.71
C LEU A 165 -9.50 3.41 -7.51
N ASP A 166 -8.77 4.42 -8.02
CA ASP A 166 -7.55 4.19 -8.79
C ASP A 166 -6.55 5.34 -8.60
N ILE A 167 -5.27 5.03 -8.82
CA ILE A 167 -4.15 5.94 -8.64
C ILE A 167 -3.11 5.74 -9.74
N ALA A 168 -2.61 6.83 -10.31
CA ALA A 168 -1.52 6.83 -11.27
C ALA A 168 -0.45 7.87 -10.90
N ILE A 169 0.78 7.63 -11.33
CA ILE A 169 1.92 8.51 -11.12
C ILE A 169 2.48 8.90 -12.48
N ASP A 170 2.62 10.21 -12.73
CA ASP A 170 3.23 10.69 -13.98
C ASP A 170 4.78 10.67 -13.92
N SER A 171 5.41 10.94 -15.05
CA SER A 171 6.87 10.98 -15.16
C SER A 171 7.57 12.08 -14.35
N SER A 172 6.81 12.97 -13.73
CA SER A 172 7.25 14.03 -12.82
C SER A 172 6.91 13.70 -11.37
N ASP A 173 6.50 12.46 -11.11
CA ASP A 173 6.05 11.92 -9.84
C ASP A 173 4.81 12.63 -9.24
N ASN A 174 4.00 13.36 -10.07
CA ASN A 174 2.71 13.85 -9.61
C ASN A 174 1.73 12.68 -9.47
N VAL A 175 0.87 12.78 -8.47
CA VAL A 175 -0.08 11.74 -8.09
C VAL A 175 -1.47 12.09 -8.61
N TYR A 176 -2.06 11.21 -9.39
CA TYR A 176 -3.43 11.33 -9.87
C TYR A 176 -4.31 10.30 -9.18
N VAL A 177 -5.45 10.73 -8.68
CA VAL A 177 -6.44 9.86 -8.02
C VAL A 177 -7.79 10.09 -8.66
N THR A 178 -8.53 9.02 -8.89
CA THR A 178 -9.92 9.04 -9.32
C THR A 178 -10.77 8.10 -8.46
N GLY A 179 -12.06 8.32 -8.46
CA GLY A 179 -13.03 7.53 -7.72
C GLY A 179 -14.42 8.17 -7.80
N TYR A 180 -15.13 8.18 -6.70
CA TYR A 180 -16.42 8.84 -6.60
C TYR A 180 -16.57 9.60 -5.29
N THR A 181 -17.46 10.56 -5.30
CA THR A 181 -17.85 11.36 -4.14
C THR A 181 -19.37 11.45 -4.02
N LEU A 182 -19.88 11.31 -2.80
CA LEU A 182 -21.27 11.58 -2.44
C LEU A 182 -21.34 12.85 -1.57
N VAL A 183 -22.02 13.86 -2.07
CA VAL A 183 -22.16 15.10 -1.29
C VAL A 183 -23.12 14.94 -0.13
N HIS A 184 -22.72 15.44 1.03
CA HIS A 184 -23.62 15.57 2.19
C HIS A 184 -23.70 17.00 2.71
N ALA A 185 -22.63 17.57 3.23
CA ALA A 185 -22.61 18.91 3.82
C ALA A 185 -21.58 19.84 3.16
N THR A 186 -20.44 19.30 2.80
CA THR A 186 -19.34 19.98 2.12
C THR A 186 -18.93 19.18 0.89
N LEU A 187 -18.55 19.88 -0.18
CA LEU A 187 -18.07 19.25 -1.41
C LEU A 187 -16.63 18.77 -1.23
N LEU A 188 -16.29 17.67 -1.93
CA LEU A 188 -14.90 17.33 -2.20
C LEU A 188 -14.21 18.54 -2.88
N PRO A 189 -12.99 18.94 -2.46
CA PRO A 189 -12.33 20.13 -2.99
C PRO A 189 -12.03 20.02 -4.48
N THR A 190 -12.44 21.06 -5.24
CA THR A 190 -12.02 21.32 -6.63
C THR A 190 -11.09 22.52 -6.68
N THR A 191 -10.38 22.71 -7.79
CA THR A 191 -9.52 23.87 -8.00
C THR A 191 -10.23 24.92 -8.84
N ASP A 192 -9.95 26.21 -8.56
CA ASP A 192 -10.52 27.33 -9.30
C ASP A 192 -10.26 27.22 -10.81
N GLY A 193 -11.29 27.32 -11.63
CA GLY A 193 -11.22 27.19 -13.07
C GLY A 193 -11.15 25.73 -13.56
N ALA A 194 -11.46 24.78 -12.73
CA ALA A 194 -11.59 23.38 -13.14
C ALA A 194 -12.66 23.19 -14.21
N TYR A 195 -12.62 22.07 -14.92
CA TYR A 195 -13.61 21.77 -15.97
C TYR A 195 -15.04 21.75 -15.41
N ASP A 196 -15.25 21.15 -14.27
CA ASP A 196 -16.50 21.18 -13.52
C ASP A 196 -16.22 21.31 -12.02
N GLU A 197 -16.74 22.36 -11.41
CA GLU A 197 -16.63 22.64 -9.98
C GLU A 197 -17.92 22.27 -9.22
N SER A 198 -18.89 21.69 -9.94
CA SER A 198 -20.23 21.40 -9.43
C SER A 198 -20.45 19.91 -9.31
N HIS A 199 -20.88 19.48 -8.13
CA HIS A 199 -21.43 18.14 -7.95
C HIS A 199 -22.88 18.12 -8.46
N ASN A 200 -23.20 17.22 -9.40
CA ASN A 200 -24.45 17.26 -10.16
C ASN A 200 -25.38 16.06 -9.93
N GLY A 201 -24.92 15.01 -9.25
CA GLY A 201 -25.64 13.77 -9.14
C GLY A 201 -25.81 13.24 -7.72
N SER A 202 -25.99 11.95 -7.64
CA SER A 202 -25.92 11.20 -6.38
C SER A 202 -24.45 10.86 -6.06
N TYR A 203 -23.76 10.23 -6.99
CA TYR A 203 -22.30 10.06 -6.97
C TYR A 203 -21.73 10.69 -8.24
N ASP A 204 -20.70 11.52 -8.09
CA ASP A 204 -19.94 12.04 -9.22
C ASP A 204 -18.51 11.50 -9.17
N VAL A 205 -17.93 11.27 -10.33
CA VAL A 205 -16.51 10.99 -10.48
C VAL A 205 -15.73 12.26 -10.13
N PHE A 206 -14.59 12.11 -9.50
CA PHE A 206 -13.57 13.14 -9.40
C PHE A 206 -12.28 12.70 -10.08
N VAL A 207 -11.51 13.67 -10.56
CA VAL A 207 -10.11 13.49 -10.97
C VAL A 207 -9.28 14.56 -10.30
N SER A 208 -8.33 14.13 -9.46
CA SER A 208 -7.52 15.03 -8.65
C SER A 208 -6.04 14.75 -8.85
N LYS A 209 -5.24 15.83 -8.85
CA LYS A 209 -3.79 15.80 -8.99
C LYS A 209 -3.12 16.43 -7.79
N PHE A 210 -2.25 15.67 -7.12
CA PHE A 210 -1.44 16.11 -6.00
C PHE A 210 0.03 16.22 -6.38
N SER A 211 0.77 17.03 -5.60
CA SER A 211 2.23 17.00 -5.58
C SER A 211 2.75 15.63 -5.10
N SER A 212 3.98 15.27 -5.46
CA SER A 212 4.62 13.98 -5.08
C SER A 212 4.84 13.80 -3.57
N ASP A 213 4.78 14.87 -2.80
CA ASP A 213 4.89 14.90 -1.34
C ASP A 213 3.53 15.01 -0.63
N LEU A 214 2.42 15.01 -1.40
CA LEU A 214 1.04 15.08 -0.94
C LEU A 214 0.71 16.31 -0.07
N THR A 215 1.48 17.40 -0.21
CA THR A 215 1.27 18.64 0.54
C THR A 215 0.35 19.63 -0.18
N SER A 216 0.10 19.42 -1.47
CA SER A 216 -0.72 20.33 -2.28
C SER A 216 -1.58 19.61 -3.29
N LEU A 217 -2.82 20.10 -3.44
CA LEU A 217 -3.75 19.76 -4.51
C LEU A 217 -3.49 20.71 -5.69
N SER A 218 -2.96 20.17 -6.80
CA SER A 218 -2.58 20.97 -7.97
C SER A 218 -3.71 21.16 -8.95
N ALA A 219 -4.61 20.19 -9.08
CA ALA A 219 -5.82 20.25 -9.89
C ALA A 219 -6.86 19.27 -9.35
N SER A 220 -8.13 19.64 -9.41
CA SER A 220 -9.24 18.74 -9.06
C SER A 220 -10.51 19.20 -9.75
N THR A 221 -11.26 18.26 -10.33
CA THR A 221 -12.50 18.51 -11.05
C THR A 221 -13.48 17.37 -10.84
N PHE A 222 -14.78 17.67 -10.98
CA PHE A 222 -15.81 16.65 -11.12
C PHE A 222 -15.98 16.23 -12.58
N LEU A 223 -16.51 15.03 -12.77
CA LEU A 223 -16.97 14.50 -14.04
C LEU A 223 -18.16 13.59 -13.77
N GLY A 224 -19.37 14.09 -14.03
CA GLY A 224 -20.58 13.34 -13.76
C GLY A 224 -21.82 14.04 -14.28
N GLY A 225 -22.94 13.37 -14.07
CA GLY A 225 -24.25 13.89 -14.43
C GLY A 225 -25.22 13.81 -13.26
N SER A 226 -26.52 13.58 -13.53
CA SER A 226 -27.52 13.50 -12.46
C SER A 226 -27.67 12.10 -11.83
N GLY A 227 -26.86 11.16 -12.25
CA GLY A 227 -26.95 9.75 -11.88
C GLY A 227 -25.93 9.31 -10.80
N LEU A 228 -25.50 8.08 -10.96
CA LEU A 228 -24.42 7.43 -10.21
C LEU A 228 -23.24 7.27 -11.17
N ASP A 229 -22.19 8.04 -10.96
CA ASP A 229 -21.02 8.04 -11.81
C ASP A 229 -19.80 7.58 -10.99
N TYR A 230 -19.00 6.63 -11.52
CA TYR A 230 -17.87 6.02 -10.84
C TYR A 230 -16.62 6.03 -11.71
N GLY A 231 -15.50 6.56 -11.22
CA GLY A 231 -14.21 6.56 -11.88
C GLY A 231 -13.36 5.34 -11.49
N TYR A 232 -13.42 4.28 -12.28
CA TYR A 232 -12.73 3.02 -11.97
C TYR A 232 -11.30 2.92 -12.49
N GLY A 233 -10.80 3.90 -13.24
CA GLY A 233 -9.46 3.84 -13.79
C GLY A 233 -8.92 5.18 -14.27
N ILE A 234 -7.60 5.39 -14.16
CA ILE A 234 -6.87 6.60 -14.52
C ILE A 234 -5.52 6.26 -15.18
#